data_862c8fbc65f9ee3668dfd36a02735216
#
_entry.id   862c8fbc65f9ee3668dfd36a02735216
#
_cell.length_a   1.000
_cell.length_b   1.000
_cell.length_c   1.000
_cell.angle_alpha   90.00
_cell.angle_beta   90.00
_cell.angle_gamma   90.00
#
_symmetry.space_group_name_H-M   'P 1'
#
loop_
_entity.id
_entity.type
_entity.pdbx_description
1 polymer ?
#
loop_
_entity_poly.entity_id
_entity_poly.type
_entity_poly.pdbx_seq_one_letter_code
_entity_poly.pdbx_strand_id
1 'polypeptide(L)'
;VASGPGPDRTPVLTRRGALSTVTAGILVCVVLVQLLVRSAISRDEMENIHWGQALAWGNEKHPPLFGWVNYLWVEIFGRSDASTFVLEKINVAVGLFLAYVIARRILGPRKALLASALLLATVNVILMALKYNGNSALWPLWLAFLLLLHIAVRDDRIWAWIAAGFLGAATVLTKYHSLVLLACAFGWLASSPDGRRVLARRGVWAGVAAGLVALAPHGYWLLTE
;
A
#
# COMPACT_ATOMS: atom_id res chain seq x y z
N VAL A 1 -54.17 -20.88 12.94
CA VAL A 1 -52.83 -20.97 12.40
C VAL A 1 -52.24 -19.56 12.48
N ALA A 2 -51.44 -19.31 13.54
CA ALA A 2 -50.75 -18.03 13.71
C ALA A 2 -49.55 -17.98 12.77
N SER A 3 -49.53 -17.03 11.85
CA SER A 3 -48.40 -16.72 11.00
C SER A 3 -47.30 -16.12 11.88
N GLY A 4 -46.18 -16.83 12.01
CA GLY A 4 -44.97 -16.34 12.71
C GLY A 4 -44.41 -15.07 12.04
N PRO A 5 -43.67 -14.22 12.79
CA PRO A 5 -43.10 -13.00 12.25
C PRO A 5 -42.14 -13.34 11.12
N GLY A 6 -42.40 -12.76 9.93
CA GLY A 6 -41.53 -12.89 8.77
C GLY A 6 -40.13 -12.38 9.06
N PRO A 7 -39.10 -12.84 8.31
CA PRO A 7 -37.70 -12.44 8.56
C PRO A 7 -37.54 -10.92 8.46
N ASP A 8 -36.96 -10.34 9.51
CA ASP A 8 -36.71 -8.92 9.66
C ASP A 8 -35.86 -8.40 8.46
N ARG A 9 -36.57 -7.78 7.50
CA ARG A 9 -35.95 -7.14 6.33
C ARG A 9 -35.47 -5.73 6.70
N THR A 10 -34.60 -5.61 7.68
CA THR A 10 -33.86 -4.35 7.84
C THR A 10 -33.06 -4.12 6.57
N PRO A 11 -33.25 -2.97 5.89
CA PRO A 11 -32.67 -2.77 4.57
C PRO A 11 -31.13 -2.81 4.65
N VAL A 12 -30.55 -3.68 3.84
CA VAL A 12 -29.11 -3.92 3.70
C VAL A 12 -28.34 -2.61 3.41
N LEU A 13 -29.02 -1.62 2.82
CA LEU A 13 -28.52 -0.28 2.53
C LEU A 13 -28.22 0.54 3.79
N THR A 14 -28.98 0.43 4.87
CA THR A 14 -28.79 1.21 6.09
C THR A 14 -27.53 0.79 6.85
N ARG A 15 -27.17 -0.49 6.88
CA ARG A 15 -25.94 -0.97 7.52
C ARG A 15 -24.68 -0.63 6.72
N ARG A 16 -24.74 -0.62 5.38
CA ARG A 16 -23.62 -0.18 4.52
C ARG A 16 -23.39 1.32 4.65
N GLY A 17 -24.46 2.10 4.68
CA GLY A 17 -24.39 3.53 4.91
C GLY A 17 -23.77 3.87 6.28
N ALA A 18 -24.23 3.23 7.34
CA ALA A 18 -23.70 3.47 8.69
C ALA A 18 -22.20 3.18 8.79
N LEU A 19 -21.71 2.06 8.23
CA LEU A 19 -20.29 1.71 8.32
C LEU A 19 -19.42 2.61 7.45
N SER A 20 -19.88 3.02 6.27
CA SER A 20 -19.16 4.01 5.45
C SER A 20 -19.14 5.39 6.12
N THR A 21 -20.21 5.78 6.79
CA THR A 21 -20.28 7.04 7.55
C THR A 21 -19.31 7.01 8.74
N VAL A 22 -19.25 5.90 9.49
CA VAL A 22 -18.29 5.75 10.60
C VAL A 22 -16.85 5.81 10.08
N THR A 23 -16.54 5.12 8.99
CA THR A 23 -15.21 5.12 8.39
C THR A 23 -14.82 6.53 7.91
N ALA A 24 -15.73 7.22 7.23
CA ALA A 24 -15.54 8.62 6.83
C ALA A 24 -15.37 9.54 8.05
N GLY A 25 -16.16 9.35 9.10
CA GLY A 25 -16.06 10.10 10.35
C GLY A 25 -14.69 9.95 11.02
N ILE A 26 -14.17 8.71 11.10
CA ILE A 26 -12.83 8.46 11.65
C ILE A 26 -11.75 9.15 10.81
N LEU A 27 -11.82 9.05 9.47
CA LEU A 27 -10.88 9.74 8.58
C LEU A 27 -10.92 11.26 8.77
N VAL A 28 -12.12 11.83 8.85
CA VAL A 28 -12.29 13.27 9.12
C VAL A 28 -11.70 13.64 10.48
N CYS A 29 -11.97 12.87 11.53
CA CYS A 29 -11.39 13.10 12.86
C CYS A 29 -9.85 13.06 12.83
N VAL A 30 -9.26 12.08 12.16
CA VAL A 30 -7.77 11.97 12.01
C VAL A 30 -7.23 13.20 11.30
N VAL A 31 -7.88 13.66 10.23
CA VAL A 31 -7.47 14.87 9.50
C VAL A 31 -7.60 16.10 10.38
N LEU A 32 -8.73 16.28 11.08
CA LEU A 32 -8.96 17.43 11.96
C LEU A 32 -7.96 17.47 13.13
N VAL A 33 -7.73 16.32 13.79
CA VAL A 33 -6.72 16.21 14.86
C VAL A 33 -5.35 16.61 14.35
N GLN A 34 -4.98 16.16 13.15
CA GLN A 34 -3.69 16.52 12.57
C GLN A 34 -3.58 18.02 12.27
N LEU A 35 -4.61 18.62 11.68
CA LEU A 35 -4.64 20.05 11.39
C LEU A 35 -4.60 20.92 12.66
N LEU A 36 -5.16 20.41 13.76
CA LEU A 36 -5.18 21.11 15.05
C LEU A 36 -3.90 20.94 15.86
N VAL A 37 -3.24 19.77 15.73
CA VAL A 37 -2.08 19.40 16.58
C VAL A 37 -0.75 19.61 15.88
N ARG A 38 -0.71 19.51 14.55
CA ARG A 38 0.53 19.67 13.77
C ARG A 38 0.55 21.03 13.06
N SER A 39 1.51 21.84 13.46
CA SER A 39 1.77 23.15 12.83
C SER A 39 2.81 23.09 11.71
N ALA A 40 3.57 21.98 11.60
CA ALA A 40 4.64 21.81 10.62
C ALA A 40 4.86 20.34 10.24
N ILE A 41 5.48 20.11 9.09
CA ILE A 41 5.96 18.78 8.68
C ILE A 41 7.06 18.28 9.62
N SER A 42 7.20 16.96 9.73
CA SER A 42 8.23 16.34 10.55
C SER A 42 9.61 16.46 9.91
N ARG A 43 10.66 16.27 10.72
CA ARG A 43 12.03 16.21 10.23
C ARG A 43 12.21 15.11 9.17
N ASP A 44 11.61 13.95 9.36
CA ASP A 44 11.64 12.84 8.39
C ASP A 44 11.13 13.29 7.01
N GLU A 45 10.08 14.11 6.97
CA GLU A 45 9.47 14.58 5.72
C GLU A 45 10.33 15.64 5.03
N MET A 46 10.96 16.54 5.79
CA MET A 46 11.94 17.48 5.25
C MET A 46 13.14 16.75 4.66
N GLU A 47 13.68 15.74 5.36
CA GLU A 47 14.77 14.90 4.85
C GLU A 47 14.36 14.19 3.55
N ASN A 48 13.13 13.66 3.48
CA ASN A 48 12.63 12.97 2.28
C ASN A 48 12.55 13.89 1.06
N ILE A 49 12.06 15.13 1.24
CA ILE A 49 12.02 16.13 0.18
C ILE A 49 13.44 16.47 -0.27
N HIS A 50 14.34 16.67 0.68
CA HIS A 50 15.75 16.97 0.39
C HIS A 50 16.42 15.86 -0.42
N TRP A 51 16.28 14.60 -0.02
CA TRP A 51 16.85 13.47 -0.78
C TRP A 51 16.19 13.30 -2.16
N GLY A 52 14.89 13.62 -2.28
CA GLY A 52 14.18 13.56 -3.54
C GLY A 52 14.67 14.60 -4.56
N GLN A 53 15.21 15.75 -4.12
CA GLN A 53 15.64 16.85 -5.01
C GLN A 53 16.69 16.43 -6.03
N ALA A 54 17.63 15.59 -5.63
CA ALA A 54 18.69 15.11 -6.52
C ALA A 54 18.19 14.12 -7.58
N LEU A 55 16.98 13.52 -7.39
CA LEU A 55 16.46 12.40 -8.18
C LEU A 55 17.47 11.28 -8.39
N ALA A 56 18.45 11.18 -7.46
CA ALA A 56 19.47 10.13 -7.45
C ALA A 56 18.82 8.76 -7.20
N TRP A 57 19.45 7.71 -7.68
CA TRP A 57 18.95 6.33 -7.52
C TRP A 57 19.15 5.77 -6.11
N GLY A 58 19.65 6.55 -5.18
CA GLY A 58 19.78 6.22 -3.77
C GLY A 58 20.29 7.40 -2.95
N ASN A 59 20.37 7.19 -1.66
CA ASN A 59 21.03 8.09 -0.70
C ASN A 59 21.65 7.25 0.41
N GLU A 60 22.47 7.86 1.26
CA GLU A 60 23.22 7.18 2.33
C GLU A 60 22.34 6.38 3.30
N LYS A 61 21.06 6.70 3.41
CA LYS A 61 20.17 6.16 4.44
C LYS A 61 19.09 5.24 3.89
N HIS A 62 18.58 5.53 2.69
CA HIS A 62 17.38 4.87 2.15
C HIS A 62 17.40 4.70 0.63
N PRO A 63 16.65 3.71 0.09
CA PRO A 63 16.31 3.68 -1.32
C PRO A 63 15.47 4.90 -1.74
N PRO A 64 15.41 5.25 -3.04
CA PRO A 64 15.04 6.59 -3.47
C PRO A 64 13.53 6.86 -3.58
N LEU A 65 12.68 5.83 -3.75
CA LEU A 65 11.32 6.00 -4.31
C LEU A 65 10.43 6.93 -3.48
N PHE A 66 10.39 6.76 -2.16
CA PHE A 66 9.50 7.60 -1.34
C PHE A 66 10.00 9.06 -1.26
N GLY A 67 11.32 9.29 -1.35
CA GLY A 67 11.89 10.62 -1.48
C GLY A 67 11.48 11.27 -2.81
N TRP A 68 11.59 10.55 -3.94
CA TRP A 68 11.14 11.03 -5.24
C TRP A 68 9.65 11.39 -5.24
N VAL A 69 8.81 10.52 -4.68
CA VAL A 69 7.36 10.76 -4.59
C VAL A 69 7.08 12.03 -3.77
N ASN A 70 7.72 12.20 -2.62
CA ASN A 70 7.50 13.36 -1.77
C ASN A 70 7.99 14.65 -2.45
N TYR A 71 9.17 14.64 -3.03
CA TYR A 71 9.72 15.77 -3.77
C TYR A 71 8.85 16.17 -4.95
N LEU A 72 8.53 15.21 -5.84
CA LEU A 72 7.69 15.48 -7.01
C LEU A 72 6.29 15.96 -6.60
N TRP A 73 5.76 15.46 -5.50
CA TRP A 73 4.47 15.91 -4.97
C TRP A 73 4.49 17.40 -4.63
N VAL A 74 5.49 17.84 -3.86
CA VAL A 74 5.57 19.25 -3.45
C VAL A 74 5.94 20.18 -4.61
N GLU A 75 6.63 19.70 -5.64
CA GLU A 75 6.88 20.47 -6.87
C GLU A 75 5.59 20.68 -7.69
N ILE A 76 4.70 19.70 -7.71
CA ILE A 76 3.45 19.77 -8.49
C ILE A 76 2.36 20.53 -7.72
N PHE A 77 2.19 20.24 -6.42
CA PHE A 77 1.08 20.75 -5.61
C PHE A 77 1.46 21.89 -4.66
N GLY A 78 2.71 22.32 -4.69
CA GLY A 78 3.24 23.43 -3.90
C GLY A 78 4.02 22.97 -2.66
N ARG A 79 5.08 23.71 -2.35
CA ARG A 79 5.98 23.48 -1.21
C ARG A 79 5.37 24.07 0.06
N SER A 80 4.39 23.38 0.63
CA SER A 80 3.71 23.77 1.88
C SER A 80 3.46 22.55 2.77
N ASP A 81 3.35 22.77 4.05
CA ASP A 81 3.01 21.71 5.02
C ASP A 81 1.66 21.07 4.68
N ALA A 82 0.68 21.90 4.26
CA ALA A 82 -0.63 21.43 3.85
C ALA A 82 -0.56 20.46 2.66
N SER A 83 0.29 20.73 1.67
CA SER A 83 0.51 19.84 0.52
C SER A 83 1.01 18.47 0.98
N THR A 84 1.99 18.43 1.87
CA THR A 84 2.54 17.17 2.43
C THR A 84 1.48 16.43 3.25
N PHE A 85 0.66 17.14 4.03
CA PHE A 85 -0.44 16.52 4.78
C PHE A 85 -1.48 15.87 3.86
N VAL A 86 -1.74 16.44 2.69
CA VAL A 86 -2.62 15.82 1.69
C VAL A 86 -2.01 14.51 1.16
N LEU A 87 -0.70 14.49 0.85
CA LEU A 87 -0.01 13.28 0.41
C LEU A 87 -0.12 12.15 1.44
N GLU A 88 0.07 12.45 2.73
CA GLU A 88 -0.09 11.47 3.81
C GLU A 88 -1.48 10.82 3.79
N LYS A 89 -2.53 11.64 3.63
CA LYS A 89 -3.92 11.15 3.63
C LYS A 89 -4.26 10.33 2.40
N ILE A 90 -3.80 10.77 1.23
CA ILE A 90 -3.96 9.99 0.00
C ILE A 90 -3.26 8.64 0.13
N ASN A 91 -2.04 8.61 0.66
CA ASN A 91 -1.29 7.39 0.85
C ASN A 91 -2.04 6.38 1.74
N VAL A 92 -2.59 6.83 2.87
CA VAL A 92 -3.38 5.97 3.77
C VAL A 92 -4.72 5.56 3.14
N ALA A 93 -5.39 6.47 2.44
CA ALA A 93 -6.65 6.16 1.75
C ALA A 93 -6.46 5.07 0.68
N VAL A 94 -5.37 5.16 -0.10
CA VAL A 94 -5.00 4.12 -1.09
C VAL A 94 -4.74 2.79 -0.39
N GLY A 95 -3.99 2.79 0.72
CA GLY A 95 -3.73 1.57 1.50
C GLY A 95 -5.02 0.93 2.02
N LEU A 96 -5.93 1.72 2.62
CA LEU A 96 -7.24 1.22 3.09
C LEU A 96 -8.10 0.69 1.97
N PHE A 97 -8.12 1.36 0.82
CA PHE A 97 -8.83 0.89 -0.37
C PHE A 97 -8.30 -0.46 -0.86
N LEU A 98 -6.98 -0.61 -0.96
CA LEU A 98 -6.35 -1.88 -1.36
C LEU A 98 -6.62 -3.00 -0.35
N ALA A 99 -6.53 -2.70 0.95
CA ALA A 99 -6.90 -3.65 2.01
C ALA A 99 -8.35 -4.10 1.88
N TYR A 100 -9.28 -3.17 1.61
CA TYR A 100 -10.68 -3.49 1.34
C TYR A 100 -10.85 -4.39 0.11
N VAL A 101 -10.16 -4.09 -1.00
CA VAL A 101 -10.23 -4.89 -2.23
C VAL A 101 -9.74 -6.32 -1.99
N ILE A 102 -8.63 -6.49 -1.27
CA ILE A 102 -8.11 -7.82 -0.89
C ILE A 102 -9.09 -8.54 0.02
N ALA A 103 -9.52 -7.89 1.10
CA ALA A 103 -10.47 -8.47 2.06
C ALA A 103 -11.79 -8.87 1.40
N ARG A 104 -12.29 -8.06 0.46
CA ARG A 104 -13.52 -8.36 -0.30
C ARG A 104 -13.41 -9.65 -1.12
N ARG A 105 -12.23 -9.94 -1.68
CA ARG A 105 -12.00 -11.16 -2.46
C ARG A 105 -12.00 -12.42 -1.58
N ILE A 106 -11.61 -12.29 -0.30
CA ILE A 106 -11.46 -13.41 0.64
C ILE A 106 -12.69 -13.57 1.53
N LEU A 107 -13.20 -12.47 2.08
CA LEU A 107 -14.21 -12.46 3.14
C LEU A 107 -15.62 -12.07 2.64
N GLY A 108 -15.73 -11.57 1.40
CA GLY A 108 -16.93 -10.95 0.87
C GLY A 108 -17.15 -9.51 1.38
N PRO A 109 -18.14 -8.77 0.78
CA PRO A 109 -18.20 -7.31 0.90
C PRO A 109 -18.50 -6.79 2.32
N ARG A 110 -19.34 -7.48 3.10
CA ARG A 110 -19.72 -7.02 4.45
C ARG A 110 -18.58 -7.16 5.45
N LYS A 111 -17.90 -8.32 5.46
CA LYS A 111 -16.77 -8.59 6.35
C LYS A 111 -15.55 -7.75 5.94
N ALA A 112 -15.36 -7.52 4.63
CA ALA A 112 -14.29 -6.66 4.14
C ALA A 112 -14.42 -5.22 4.65
N LEU A 113 -15.63 -4.67 4.63
CA LEU A 113 -15.88 -3.31 5.13
C LEU A 113 -15.60 -3.21 6.64
N LEU A 114 -16.05 -4.21 7.42
CA LEU A 114 -15.76 -4.29 8.85
C LEU A 114 -14.25 -4.41 9.11
N ALA A 115 -13.56 -5.28 8.37
CA ALA A 115 -12.11 -5.45 8.49
C ALA A 115 -11.35 -4.15 8.19
N SER A 116 -11.76 -3.40 7.16
CA SER A 116 -11.14 -2.12 6.82
C SER A 116 -11.42 -1.04 7.87
N ALA A 117 -12.61 -1.01 8.46
CA ALA A 117 -12.94 -0.10 9.55
C ALA A 117 -12.13 -0.42 10.83
N LEU A 118 -11.98 -1.70 11.16
CA LEU A 118 -11.14 -2.13 12.28
C LEU A 118 -9.64 -1.81 12.01
N LEU A 119 -9.19 -2.01 10.79
CA LEU A 119 -7.82 -1.67 10.38
C LEU A 119 -7.56 -0.17 10.55
N LEU A 120 -8.49 0.69 10.11
CA LEU A 120 -8.41 2.14 10.28
C LEU A 120 -8.31 2.55 11.76
N ALA A 121 -8.97 1.81 12.65
CA ALA A 121 -8.93 2.08 14.09
C ALA A 121 -7.63 1.59 14.77
N THR A 122 -6.73 0.94 14.05
CA THR A 122 -5.45 0.50 14.62
C THR A 122 -4.48 1.67 14.78
N VAL A 123 -3.71 1.64 15.88
CA VAL A 123 -2.66 2.64 16.16
C VAL A 123 -1.67 2.76 15.00
N ASN A 124 -1.30 1.65 14.36
CA ASN A 124 -0.37 1.66 13.23
C ASN A 124 -0.89 2.49 12.04
N VAL A 125 -2.14 2.31 11.65
CA VAL A 125 -2.72 3.08 10.53
C VAL A 125 -2.87 4.55 10.90
N ILE A 126 -3.25 4.85 12.14
CA ILE A 126 -3.32 6.22 12.65
C ILE A 126 -1.93 6.88 12.59
N LEU A 127 -0.88 6.21 13.07
CA LEU A 127 0.50 6.72 13.01
C LEU A 127 1.01 6.89 11.57
N MET A 128 0.65 5.97 10.65
CA MET A 128 0.97 6.11 9.23
C MET A 128 0.24 7.29 8.58
N ALA A 129 -0.93 7.67 9.10
CA ALA A 129 -1.67 8.83 8.62
C ALA A 129 -1.09 10.17 9.09
N LEU A 130 -0.14 10.16 10.01
CA LEU A 130 0.46 11.37 10.59
C LEU A 130 1.77 11.78 9.94
N LYS A 131 2.35 11.00 9.04
CA LYS A 131 3.57 11.35 8.33
C LYS A 131 3.76 10.53 7.05
N TYR A 132 4.37 11.15 6.03
CA TYR A 132 4.83 10.46 4.84
C TYR A 132 6.32 10.11 4.94
N ASN A 133 6.62 8.86 5.14
CA ASN A 133 7.98 8.34 5.18
C ASN A 133 8.05 6.93 4.55
N GLY A 134 9.25 6.32 4.50
CA GLY A 134 9.44 5.01 3.91
C GLY A 134 8.53 3.91 4.49
N ASN A 135 8.10 3.99 5.76
CA ASN A 135 7.18 3.00 6.34
C ASN A 135 5.75 3.21 5.86
N SER A 136 5.26 4.47 5.88
CA SER A 136 3.90 4.77 5.44
C SER A 136 3.75 4.59 3.93
N ALA A 137 4.73 5.00 3.12
CA ALA A 137 4.75 4.81 1.68
C ALA A 137 4.76 3.33 1.27
N LEU A 138 5.44 2.50 2.05
CA LEU A 138 5.56 1.07 1.78
C LEU A 138 4.23 0.31 1.92
N TRP A 139 3.38 0.73 2.84
CA TRP A 139 2.14 0.02 3.16
C TRP A 139 1.19 -0.16 1.95
N PRO A 140 0.77 0.88 1.20
CA PRO A 140 -0.04 0.68 -0.01
C PRO A 140 0.69 -0.10 -1.10
N LEU A 141 2.01 0.03 -1.22
CA LEU A 141 2.80 -0.72 -2.20
C LEU A 141 2.80 -2.22 -1.89
N TRP A 142 2.95 -2.62 -0.63
CA TRP A 142 2.83 -4.02 -0.21
C TRP A 142 1.46 -4.59 -0.52
N LEU A 143 0.40 -3.84 -0.22
CA LEU A 143 -0.96 -4.29 -0.50
C LEU A 143 -1.22 -4.42 -2.00
N ALA A 144 -0.73 -3.47 -2.80
CA ALA A 144 -0.83 -3.55 -4.25
C ALA A 144 -0.05 -4.74 -4.82
N PHE A 145 1.17 -4.98 -4.34
CA PHE A 145 1.96 -6.16 -4.69
C PHE A 145 1.23 -7.47 -4.37
N LEU A 146 0.71 -7.61 -3.14
CA LEU A 146 -0.02 -8.81 -2.72
C LEU A 146 -1.32 -9.01 -3.52
N LEU A 147 -2.04 -7.93 -3.85
CA LEU A 147 -3.22 -8.00 -4.70
C LEU A 147 -2.87 -8.49 -6.11
N LEU A 148 -1.82 -7.94 -6.73
CA LEU A 148 -1.39 -8.39 -8.06
C LEU A 148 -0.82 -9.79 -8.05
N LEU A 149 -0.05 -10.15 -7.03
CA LEU A 149 0.42 -11.52 -6.84
C LEU A 149 -0.75 -12.51 -6.74
N HIS A 150 -1.79 -12.16 -5.95
CA HIS A 150 -2.99 -12.99 -5.85
C HIS A 150 -3.69 -13.16 -7.21
N ILE A 151 -3.83 -12.08 -8.00
CA ILE A 151 -4.41 -12.14 -9.35
C ILE A 151 -3.53 -12.99 -10.28
N ALA A 152 -2.22 -12.79 -10.24
CA ALA A 152 -1.26 -13.50 -11.07
C ALA A 152 -1.27 -15.00 -10.79
N VAL A 153 -1.27 -15.40 -9.52
CA VAL A 153 -1.31 -16.81 -9.12
C VAL A 153 -2.62 -17.48 -9.54
N ARG A 154 -3.76 -16.79 -9.35
CA ARG A 154 -5.09 -17.33 -9.60
C ARG A 154 -5.44 -17.39 -11.08
N ASP A 155 -5.23 -16.29 -11.80
CA ASP A 155 -5.74 -16.09 -13.15
C ASP A 155 -4.68 -16.35 -14.23
N ASP A 156 -3.42 -16.59 -13.83
CA ASP A 156 -2.23 -16.84 -14.67
C ASP A 156 -2.03 -15.81 -15.79
N ARG A 157 -2.36 -14.54 -15.52
CA ARG A 157 -2.23 -13.47 -16.50
C ARG A 157 -0.82 -12.87 -16.48
N ILE A 158 -0.14 -12.90 -17.63
CA ILE A 158 1.24 -12.39 -17.77
C ILE A 158 1.38 -10.93 -17.32
N TRP A 159 0.42 -10.05 -17.64
CA TRP A 159 0.46 -8.67 -17.22
C TRP A 159 0.45 -8.51 -15.69
N ALA A 160 -0.29 -9.37 -14.98
CA ALA A 160 -0.34 -9.33 -13.51
C ALA A 160 0.98 -9.76 -12.88
N TRP A 161 1.69 -10.72 -13.49
CA TRP A 161 3.05 -11.10 -13.09
C TRP A 161 4.04 -9.97 -13.31
N ILE A 162 4.03 -9.33 -14.48
CA ILE A 162 4.90 -8.19 -14.80
C ILE A 162 4.63 -7.03 -13.86
N ALA A 163 3.37 -6.68 -13.64
CA ALA A 163 2.98 -5.61 -12.72
C ALA A 163 3.36 -5.93 -11.26
N ALA A 164 3.21 -7.19 -10.81
CA ALA A 164 3.69 -7.63 -9.50
C ALA A 164 5.22 -7.49 -9.39
N GLY A 165 5.96 -7.81 -10.45
CA GLY A 165 7.40 -7.61 -10.50
C GLY A 165 7.80 -6.15 -10.32
N PHE A 166 7.19 -5.23 -11.07
CA PHE A 166 7.42 -3.78 -10.92
C PHE A 166 7.05 -3.27 -9.53
N LEU A 167 5.90 -3.71 -8.97
CA LEU A 167 5.53 -3.33 -7.60
C LEU A 167 6.45 -3.95 -6.55
N GLY A 168 6.92 -5.19 -6.76
CA GLY A 168 7.94 -5.79 -5.91
C GLY A 168 9.22 -4.94 -5.88
N ALA A 169 9.69 -4.50 -7.04
CA ALA A 169 10.81 -3.59 -7.15
C ALA A 169 10.53 -2.24 -6.46
N ALA A 170 9.36 -1.64 -6.69
CA ALA A 170 8.95 -0.40 -6.03
C ALA A 170 8.95 -0.51 -4.50
N THR A 171 8.54 -1.67 -3.94
CA THR A 171 8.63 -1.90 -2.50
C THR A 171 10.08 -1.91 -2.01
N VAL A 172 11.01 -2.52 -2.74
CA VAL A 172 12.44 -2.54 -2.41
C VAL A 172 13.05 -1.14 -2.55
N LEU A 173 12.70 -0.41 -3.62
CA LEU A 173 13.10 0.99 -3.83
C LEU A 173 12.51 1.96 -2.80
N THR A 174 11.52 1.53 -2.02
CA THR A 174 11.00 2.27 -0.87
C THR A 174 11.73 1.89 0.41
N LYS A 175 11.95 0.59 0.64
CA LYS A 175 12.67 0.13 1.83
C LYS A 175 13.17 -1.32 1.66
N TYR A 176 14.45 -1.57 1.95
CA TYR A 176 15.09 -2.88 1.75
C TYR A 176 14.45 -4.04 2.52
N HIS A 177 13.82 -3.77 3.69
CA HIS A 177 13.17 -4.85 4.42
C HIS A 177 11.99 -5.49 3.66
N SER A 178 11.55 -4.89 2.55
CA SER A 178 10.60 -5.51 1.60
C SER A 178 11.12 -6.81 1.00
N LEU A 179 12.44 -7.00 0.96
CA LEU A 179 13.03 -8.28 0.55
C LEU A 179 12.52 -9.44 1.41
N VAL A 180 12.22 -9.20 2.69
CA VAL A 180 11.62 -10.22 3.57
C VAL A 180 10.22 -10.60 3.07
N LEU A 181 9.38 -9.64 2.68
CA LEU A 181 8.05 -9.92 2.12
C LEU A 181 8.17 -10.72 0.81
N LEU A 182 9.10 -10.33 -0.08
CA LEU A 182 9.32 -11.04 -1.33
C LEU A 182 9.82 -12.46 -1.10
N ALA A 183 10.76 -12.64 -0.16
CA ALA A 183 11.26 -13.96 0.25
C ALA A 183 10.15 -14.82 0.86
N CYS A 184 9.29 -14.26 1.71
CA CYS A 184 8.13 -14.96 2.27
C CYS A 184 7.13 -15.36 1.17
N ALA A 185 6.85 -14.50 0.20
CA ALA A 185 5.95 -14.80 -0.91
C ALA A 185 6.52 -15.95 -1.78
N PHE A 186 7.81 -15.91 -2.08
CA PHE A 186 8.49 -16.97 -2.81
C PHE A 186 8.52 -18.28 -2.00
N GLY A 187 8.88 -18.20 -0.72
CA GLY A 187 8.91 -19.35 0.20
C GLY A 187 7.54 -20.00 0.35
N TRP A 188 6.47 -19.19 0.41
CA TRP A 188 5.10 -19.71 0.40
C TRP A 188 4.77 -20.48 -0.88
N LEU A 189 5.12 -19.95 -2.05
CA LEU A 189 4.95 -20.67 -3.31
C LEU A 189 5.80 -21.96 -3.35
N ALA A 190 7.03 -21.93 -2.84
CA ALA A 190 7.92 -23.09 -2.84
C ALA A 190 7.48 -24.17 -1.84
N SER A 191 6.75 -23.83 -0.79
CA SER A 191 6.40 -24.74 0.31
C SER A 191 5.36 -25.81 -0.04
N SER A 192 4.57 -25.62 -1.11
CA SER A 192 3.50 -26.54 -1.50
C SER A 192 3.69 -27.08 -2.92
N PRO A 193 3.16 -28.30 -3.24
CA PRO A 193 3.21 -28.84 -4.59
C PRO A 193 2.54 -27.94 -5.62
N ASP A 194 1.39 -27.32 -5.27
CA ASP A 194 0.67 -26.43 -6.17
C ASP A 194 1.41 -25.11 -6.36
N GLY A 195 2.03 -24.56 -5.33
CA GLY A 195 2.87 -23.37 -5.41
C GLY A 195 4.12 -23.62 -6.28
N ARG A 196 4.75 -24.79 -6.19
CA ARG A 196 5.86 -25.16 -7.09
C ARG A 196 5.44 -25.26 -8.54
N ARG A 197 4.21 -25.71 -8.84
CA ARG A 197 3.66 -25.66 -10.19
C ARG A 197 3.48 -24.22 -10.67
N VAL A 198 3.08 -23.31 -9.78
CA VAL A 198 3.01 -21.88 -10.10
C VAL A 198 4.40 -21.33 -10.42
N LEU A 199 5.43 -21.67 -9.63
CA LEU A 199 6.82 -21.24 -9.89
C LEU A 199 7.37 -21.73 -11.25
N ALA A 200 6.83 -22.82 -11.80
CA ALA A 200 7.20 -23.31 -13.13
C ALA A 200 6.57 -22.49 -14.28
N ARG A 201 5.62 -21.59 -14.00
CA ARG A 201 4.96 -20.78 -15.02
C ARG A 201 5.89 -19.69 -15.56
N ARG A 202 5.83 -19.46 -16.88
CA ARG A 202 6.61 -18.40 -17.54
C ARG A 202 6.31 -17.01 -17.00
N GLY A 203 5.07 -16.76 -16.57
CA GLY A 203 4.64 -15.50 -16.00
C GLY A 203 5.44 -15.08 -14.76
N VAL A 204 5.76 -16.02 -13.86
CA VAL A 204 6.60 -15.76 -12.68
C VAL A 204 7.93 -15.16 -13.07
N TRP A 205 8.62 -15.79 -14.03
CA TRP A 205 9.94 -15.36 -14.47
C TRP A 205 9.91 -14.06 -15.27
N ALA A 206 8.82 -13.80 -16.00
CA ALA A 206 8.59 -12.50 -16.62
C ALA A 206 8.43 -11.39 -15.55
N GLY A 207 7.72 -11.68 -14.45
CA GLY A 207 7.60 -10.78 -13.31
C GLY A 207 8.94 -10.54 -12.61
N VAL A 208 9.70 -11.62 -12.36
CA VAL A 208 11.05 -11.50 -11.77
C VAL A 208 11.96 -10.65 -12.67
N ALA A 209 11.98 -10.91 -13.98
CA ALA A 209 12.77 -10.14 -14.92
C ALA A 209 12.37 -8.65 -14.93
N ALA A 210 11.06 -8.35 -14.93
CA ALA A 210 10.55 -6.97 -14.85
C ALA A 210 11.00 -6.28 -13.56
N GLY A 211 10.95 -6.97 -12.42
CA GLY A 211 11.44 -6.46 -11.14
C GLY A 211 12.94 -6.19 -11.14
N LEU A 212 13.74 -7.11 -11.67
CA LEU A 212 15.20 -6.94 -11.77
C LEU A 212 15.57 -5.77 -12.70
N VAL A 213 14.89 -5.63 -13.84
CA VAL A 213 15.10 -4.47 -14.75
C VAL A 213 14.77 -3.16 -14.04
N ALA A 214 13.68 -3.11 -13.26
CA ALA A 214 13.32 -1.91 -12.50
C ALA A 214 14.32 -1.58 -11.37
N LEU A 215 14.97 -2.59 -10.79
CA LEU A 215 15.99 -2.42 -9.75
C LEU A 215 17.39 -2.14 -10.31
N ALA A 216 17.66 -2.44 -11.58
CA ALA A 216 18.98 -2.36 -12.16
C ALA A 216 19.66 -0.98 -12.01
N PRO A 217 18.98 0.17 -12.22
CA PRO A 217 19.62 1.47 -12.03
C PRO A 217 20.02 1.75 -10.58
N HIS A 218 19.21 1.30 -9.62
CA HIS A 218 19.55 1.41 -8.20
C HIS A 218 20.71 0.48 -7.82
N GLY A 219 20.70 -0.75 -8.35
CA GLY A 219 21.81 -1.69 -8.18
C GLY A 219 23.11 -1.16 -8.74
N TYR A 220 23.07 -0.52 -9.90
CA TYR A 220 24.25 0.15 -10.48
C TYR A 220 24.73 1.28 -9.55
N TRP A 221 23.82 2.12 -9.07
CA TRP A 221 24.16 3.19 -8.12
C TRP A 221 24.85 2.66 -6.87
N LEU A 222 24.34 1.57 -6.26
CA LEU A 222 24.94 0.95 -5.07
C LEU A 222 26.37 0.41 -5.28
N LEU A 223 26.76 0.16 -6.52
CA LEU A 223 28.11 -0.36 -6.84
C LEU A 223 29.09 0.75 -7.21
N THR A 224 28.62 1.96 -7.50
CA THR A 224 29.44 3.05 -8.04
C THR A 224 29.59 4.25 -7.10
N GLU A 225 28.67 4.38 -6.13
CA GLU A 225 28.66 5.45 -5.13
C GLU A 225 28.93 4.91 -3.71
#